data_2d1958d86aba5c33778841907c4012aa
#
_entry.id   2d1958d86aba5c33778841907c4012aa
#
_cell.length_a   1.000
_cell.length_b   1.000
_cell.length_c   1.000
_cell.angle_alpha   90.00
_cell.angle_beta   90.00
_cell.angle_gamma   90.00
#
_symmetry.space_group_name_H-M   'P 1'
#
loop_
_entity.id
_entity.type
_entity.pdbx_description
1 polymer ?
#
loop_
_entity_poly.entity_id
_entity_poly.type
_entity_poly.pdbx_seq_one_letter_code
_entity_poly.pdbx_strand_id
1 'polypeptide(L)'
;MICKLPHGALCGGVVKYLLVTLHAFTNVLQHMNKICCIGHITHDKIITPTTEADMPGGTSYYFAHAMYHLNGGKDFELVTSLAPTDMQPVDELRHMGVKVTVIPSRHTVYFENKYGANQNNRTQRVLAKADPFTAESLEGVEAGVFHLGSLLADDFDLDVIRALKARGVVSVDSQGYLREVRGEKVFAVDWPDKREALKMIDVLKVNEYEMEVLTGQKEAHDAALQLAEWGVNEVCVTLGDYGSVVLENDHFYDIFAYPPKQVVDATGCGDTYSTGYLYMRSRGADPSEAGHFAAAMSTLKLEHSGPFARTEEEVFSLIK
;
A
#
# COMPACT_ATOMS: atom_id res chain seq x y z
N MET A 1 -41.43 18.71 55.62
CA MET A 1 -41.96 17.60 54.80
C MET A 1 -40.88 17.17 53.85
N ILE A 2 -40.09 16.17 54.22
CA ILE A 2 -38.90 15.72 53.47
C ILE A 2 -39.35 14.57 52.55
N CYS A 3 -39.32 14.79 51.26
CA CYS A 3 -39.68 13.77 50.27
C CYS A 3 -38.45 12.86 50.02
N LYS A 4 -38.54 11.60 50.47
CA LYS A 4 -37.55 10.54 50.16
C LYS A 4 -37.77 10.06 48.72
N LEU A 5 -36.74 10.18 47.87
CA LEU A 5 -36.65 9.49 46.59
C LEU A 5 -36.19 8.04 46.80
N PRO A 6 -36.72 7.05 46.09
CA PRO A 6 -36.34 5.66 46.26
C PRO A 6 -34.97 5.40 45.59
N HIS A 7 -34.02 4.87 46.35
CA HIS A 7 -32.76 4.32 45.86
C HIS A 7 -33.00 2.94 45.19
N GLY A 8 -32.49 2.79 44.01
CA GLY A 8 -32.14 1.46 43.49
C GLY A 8 -32.85 1.00 42.22
N ALA A 9 -32.52 1.55 41.03
CA ALA A 9 -32.66 0.85 39.73
C ALA A 9 -32.01 1.54 38.53
N LEU A 10 -31.28 2.65 38.69
CA LEU A 10 -30.71 3.40 37.55
C LEU A 10 -29.18 3.22 37.32
N CYS A 11 -28.49 2.51 38.24
CA CYS A 11 -27.03 2.44 38.15
C CYS A 11 -26.49 1.36 37.17
N GLY A 12 -27.22 0.27 36.95
CA GLY A 12 -26.73 -0.86 36.13
C GLY A 12 -26.77 -0.62 34.62
N GLY A 13 -27.78 0.09 34.14
CA GLY A 13 -27.97 0.34 32.70
C GLY A 13 -27.02 1.41 32.16
N VAL A 14 -26.84 2.50 32.90
CA VAL A 14 -25.95 3.61 32.50
C VAL A 14 -24.48 3.20 32.53
N VAL A 15 -24.08 2.42 33.54
CA VAL A 15 -22.70 1.90 33.64
C VAL A 15 -22.42 0.89 32.50
N LYS A 16 -23.39 0.04 32.16
CA LYS A 16 -23.25 -0.90 31.05
C LYS A 16 -23.20 -0.19 29.68
N TYR A 17 -23.99 0.87 29.51
CA TYR A 17 -23.96 1.70 28.29
C TYR A 17 -22.65 2.50 28.19
N LEU A 18 -22.15 3.07 29.28
CA LEU A 18 -20.86 3.75 29.33
C LEU A 18 -19.68 2.79 29.07
N LEU A 19 -19.73 1.57 29.60
CA LEU A 19 -18.68 0.56 29.37
C LEU A 19 -18.70 0.07 27.92
N VAL A 20 -19.85 -0.13 27.30
CA VAL A 20 -19.98 -0.54 25.90
C VAL A 20 -19.52 0.59 24.96
N THR A 21 -19.88 1.85 25.24
CA THR A 21 -19.40 3.01 24.47
C THR A 21 -17.90 3.26 24.67
N LEU A 22 -17.37 3.08 25.87
CA LEU A 22 -15.92 3.20 26.13
C LEU A 22 -15.15 2.06 25.43
N HIS A 23 -15.68 0.83 25.44
CA HIS A 23 -15.05 -0.31 24.75
C HIS A 23 -15.10 -0.16 23.23
N ALA A 24 -16.21 0.35 22.67
CA ALA A 24 -16.30 0.70 21.24
C ALA A 24 -15.34 1.84 20.88
N PHE A 25 -15.22 2.86 21.73
CA PHE A 25 -14.32 4.00 21.52
C PHE A 25 -12.83 3.58 21.63
N THR A 26 -12.48 2.70 22.58
CA THR A 26 -11.12 2.16 22.70
C THR A 26 -10.77 1.24 21.53
N ASN A 27 -11.71 0.44 21.04
CA ASN A 27 -11.49 -0.39 19.85
C ASN A 27 -11.30 0.48 18.59
N VAL A 28 -12.09 1.55 18.40
CA VAL A 28 -11.91 2.49 17.29
C VAL A 28 -10.54 3.18 17.36
N LEU A 29 -10.12 3.63 18.55
CA LEU A 29 -8.80 4.25 18.75
C LEU A 29 -7.64 3.26 18.55
N GLN A 30 -7.80 1.99 18.93
CA GLN A 30 -6.78 0.95 18.72
C GLN A 30 -6.57 0.60 17.24
N HIS A 31 -7.59 0.78 16.40
CA HIS A 31 -7.48 0.47 14.96
C HIS A 31 -7.09 1.67 14.09
N MET A 32 -7.16 2.90 14.58
CA MET A 32 -6.84 4.11 13.79
C MET A 32 -5.39 4.12 13.26
N ASN A 33 -4.46 3.51 13.99
CA ASN A 33 -3.05 3.46 13.58
C ASN A 33 -2.67 2.14 12.86
N LYS A 34 -3.59 1.16 12.83
CA LYS A 34 -3.31 -0.13 12.21
C LYS A 34 -3.41 -0.02 10.69
N ILE A 35 -2.34 -0.40 10.01
CA ILE A 35 -2.28 -0.50 8.56
C ILE A 35 -2.50 -1.96 8.14
N CYS A 36 -3.36 -2.18 7.17
CA CYS A 36 -3.50 -3.46 6.47
C CYS A 36 -3.10 -3.26 5.00
N CYS A 37 -2.04 -3.92 4.57
CA CYS A 37 -1.74 -4.04 3.15
C CYS A 37 -2.47 -5.25 2.58
N ILE A 38 -3.19 -5.07 1.48
CA ILE A 38 -3.92 -6.12 0.76
C ILE A 38 -3.33 -6.19 -0.65
N GLY A 39 -2.81 -7.35 -1.03
CA GLY A 39 -2.23 -7.56 -2.34
C GLY A 39 -1.53 -8.90 -2.46
N HIS A 40 -1.07 -9.22 -3.65
CA HIS A 40 -0.42 -10.50 -3.91
C HIS A 40 1.07 -10.49 -3.53
N ILE A 41 1.53 -11.55 -2.86
CA ILE A 41 2.93 -11.96 -2.93
C ILE A 41 3.09 -12.72 -4.25
N THR A 42 4.14 -12.40 -5.00
CA THR A 42 4.38 -12.97 -6.32
C THR A 42 5.57 -13.91 -6.33
N HIS A 43 5.63 -14.75 -7.35
CA HIS A 43 6.82 -15.46 -7.77
C HIS A 43 7.39 -14.70 -8.96
N ASP A 44 8.61 -14.17 -8.84
CA ASP A 44 9.25 -13.39 -9.88
C ASP A 44 10.46 -14.13 -10.44
N LYS A 45 10.40 -14.49 -11.71
CA LYS A 45 11.53 -15.02 -12.47
C LYS A 45 12.27 -13.85 -13.12
N ILE A 46 13.50 -13.66 -12.71
CA ILE A 46 14.39 -12.61 -13.22
C ILE A 46 15.39 -13.24 -14.16
N ILE A 47 15.37 -12.81 -15.41
CA ILE A 47 16.30 -13.27 -16.46
C ILE A 47 17.12 -12.06 -16.92
N THR A 48 18.43 -12.15 -16.76
CA THR A 48 19.41 -11.20 -17.29
C THR A 48 20.28 -11.90 -18.34
N PRO A 49 21.14 -11.20 -19.08
CA PRO A 49 22.05 -11.86 -20.01
C PRO A 49 23.01 -12.89 -19.39
N THR A 50 23.22 -12.81 -18.08
CA THR A 50 24.23 -13.62 -17.36
C THR A 50 23.66 -14.45 -16.22
N THR A 51 22.41 -14.18 -15.76
CA THR A 51 21.82 -14.83 -14.60
C THR A 51 20.34 -15.13 -14.82
N GLU A 52 19.89 -16.19 -14.16
CA GLU A 52 18.46 -16.49 -13.98
C GLU A 52 18.23 -16.79 -12.51
N ALA A 53 17.21 -16.17 -11.91
CA ALA A 53 16.86 -16.34 -10.50
C ALA A 53 15.34 -16.27 -10.31
N ASP A 54 14.85 -17.08 -9.40
CA ASP A 54 13.48 -17.04 -8.88
C ASP A 54 13.49 -16.41 -7.50
N MET A 55 12.57 -15.48 -7.24
CA MET A 55 12.49 -14.78 -5.96
C MET A 55 11.04 -14.36 -5.65
N PRO A 56 10.69 -14.21 -4.38
CA PRO A 56 9.42 -13.61 -4.02
C PRO A 56 9.42 -12.10 -4.35
N GLY A 57 8.25 -11.59 -4.71
CA GLY A 57 8.04 -10.19 -5.04
C GLY A 57 6.62 -9.74 -4.76
N GLY A 58 6.20 -8.70 -5.45
CA GLY A 58 4.89 -8.08 -5.33
C GLY A 58 4.82 -7.02 -4.23
N THR A 59 3.88 -6.08 -4.39
CA THR A 59 3.66 -4.96 -3.46
C THR A 59 3.57 -5.41 -2.01
N SER A 60 2.81 -6.46 -1.76
CA SER A 60 2.62 -7.05 -0.42
C SER A 60 3.91 -7.49 0.23
N TYR A 61 4.81 -8.11 -0.52
CA TYR A 61 6.10 -8.58 -0.02
C TYR A 61 7.00 -7.41 0.39
N TYR A 62 7.14 -6.42 -0.48
CA TYR A 62 7.95 -5.24 -0.22
C TYR A 62 7.38 -4.41 0.94
N PHE A 63 6.07 -4.22 0.97
CA PHE A 63 5.39 -3.47 2.02
C PHE A 63 5.56 -4.14 3.40
N ALA A 64 5.37 -5.45 3.49
CA ALA A 64 5.48 -6.19 4.75
C ALA A 64 6.89 -6.16 5.33
N HIS A 65 7.92 -6.33 4.49
CA HIS A 65 9.31 -6.20 4.91
C HIS A 65 9.64 -4.79 5.41
N ALA A 66 9.18 -3.76 4.69
CA ALA A 66 9.39 -2.38 5.10
C ALA A 66 8.73 -2.08 6.45
N MET A 67 7.48 -2.50 6.67
CA MET A 67 6.80 -2.35 7.96
C MET A 67 7.50 -3.09 9.09
N TYR A 68 8.01 -4.30 8.82
CA TYR A 68 8.78 -5.03 9.83
C TYR A 68 10.05 -4.26 10.27
N HIS A 69 10.80 -3.73 9.32
CA HIS A 69 12.05 -3.01 9.62
C HIS A 69 11.83 -1.65 10.30
N LEU A 70 10.67 -1.02 10.10
CA LEU A 70 10.32 0.23 10.78
C LEU A 70 9.95 0.02 12.25
N ASN A 71 9.10 -0.96 12.56
CA ASN A 71 8.55 -1.11 13.91
C ASN A 71 8.32 -2.56 14.38
N GLY A 72 8.95 -3.53 13.71
CA GLY A 72 8.76 -4.94 14.02
C GLY A 72 7.39 -5.48 13.59
N GLY A 73 6.74 -4.85 12.62
CA GLY A 73 5.41 -5.24 12.14
C GLY A 73 4.27 -4.94 13.12
N LYS A 74 4.51 -4.13 14.16
CA LYS A 74 3.46 -3.69 15.10
C LYS A 74 2.44 -2.82 14.35
N ASP A 75 1.16 -2.96 14.75
CA ASP A 75 0.05 -2.22 14.13
C ASP A 75 -0.03 -2.43 12.60
N PHE A 76 0.42 -3.60 12.13
CA PHE A 76 0.41 -4.00 10.73
C PHE A 76 -0.19 -5.39 10.54
N GLU A 77 -0.90 -5.56 9.44
CA GLU A 77 -1.37 -6.85 8.96
C GLU A 77 -1.21 -6.92 7.45
N LEU A 78 -0.68 -8.02 6.95
CA LEU A 78 -0.68 -8.35 5.55
C LEU A 78 -1.85 -9.29 5.23
N VAL A 79 -2.64 -8.95 4.22
CA VAL A 79 -3.58 -9.88 3.58
C VAL A 79 -3.08 -10.16 2.17
N THR A 80 -2.79 -11.41 1.88
CA THR A 80 -2.27 -11.82 0.58
C THR A 80 -3.01 -13.03 0.04
N SER A 81 -2.89 -13.28 -1.26
CA SER A 81 -3.48 -14.44 -1.92
C SER A 81 -2.43 -15.12 -2.79
N LEU A 82 -2.23 -16.43 -2.56
CA LEU A 82 -1.27 -17.26 -3.29
C LEU A 82 -1.68 -18.74 -3.22
N ALA A 83 -1.04 -19.56 -4.06
CA ALA A 83 -1.26 -21.01 -4.06
C ALA A 83 -0.69 -21.66 -2.78
N PRO A 84 -1.34 -22.72 -2.26
CA PRO A 84 -0.86 -23.42 -1.07
C PRO A 84 0.55 -24.04 -1.20
N THR A 85 1.05 -24.20 -2.43
CA THR A 85 2.40 -24.72 -2.71
C THR A 85 3.50 -23.67 -2.49
N ASP A 86 3.14 -22.37 -2.44
CA ASP A 86 4.09 -21.26 -2.50
C ASP A 86 4.14 -20.46 -1.18
N MET A 87 3.91 -21.16 -0.05
CA MET A 87 3.76 -20.53 1.27
C MET A 87 5.09 -20.06 1.89
N GLN A 88 6.24 -20.40 1.33
CA GLN A 88 7.55 -20.07 1.92
C GLN A 88 7.69 -18.58 2.30
N PRO A 89 7.39 -17.59 1.43
CA PRO A 89 7.52 -16.18 1.80
C PRO A 89 6.57 -15.75 2.93
N VAL A 90 5.39 -16.36 2.99
CA VAL A 90 4.43 -16.13 4.08
C VAL A 90 4.98 -16.66 5.40
N ASP A 91 5.54 -17.86 5.39
CA ASP A 91 6.09 -18.48 6.60
C ASP A 91 7.31 -17.71 7.10
N GLU A 92 8.14 -17.18 6.21
CA GLU A 92 9.25 -16.28 6.54
C GLU A 92 8.75 -15.01 7.24
N LEU A 93 7.75 -14.32 6.68
CA LEU A 93 7.16 -13.13 7.29
C LEU A 93 6.54 -13.44 8.66
N ARG A 94 5.86 -14.58 8.81
CA ARG A 94 5.31 -15.02 10.10
C ARG A 94 6.40 -15.32 11.14
N HIS A 95 7.51 -15.92 10.73
CA HIS A 95 8.66 -16.15 11.62
C HIS A 95 9.31 -14.84 12.06
N MET A 96 9.29 -13.81 11.22
CA MET A 96 9.70 -12.46 11.58
C MET A 96 8.74 -11.78 12.57
N GLY A 97 7.53 -12.31 12.75
CA GLY A 97 6.51 -11.74 13.65
C GLY A 97 5.44 -10.89 12.94
N VAL A 98 5.45 -10.84 11.61
CA VAL A 98 4.41 -10.15 10.84
C VAL A 98 3.12 -10.96 10.87
N LYS A 99 1.99 -10.30 11.17
CA LYS A 99 0.67 -10.92 11.05
C LYS A 99 0.31 -11.05 9.58
N VAL A 100 0.15 -12.30 9.09
CA VAL A 100 -0.20 -12.57 7.69
C VAL A 100 -1.46 -13.43 7.62
N THR A 101 -2.49 -12.87 6.99
CA THR A 101 -3.72 -13.58 6.61
C THR A 101 -3.60 -14.00 5.14
N VAL A 102 -3.84 -15.27 4.85
CA VAL A 102 -3.76 -15.83 3.50
C VAL A 102 -5.14 -16.20 3.02
N ILE A 103 -5.52 -15.67 1.86
CA ILE A 103 -6.67 -16.08 1.09
C ILE A 103 -6.18 -17.12 0.08
N PRO A 104 -6.66 -18.38 0.16
CA PRO A 104 -6.21 -19.42 -0.78
C PRO A 104 -6.55 -19.07 -2.22
N SER A 105 -5.58 -19.24 -3.12
CA SER A 105 -5.76 -19.09 -4.57
C SER A 105 -5.32 -20.36 -5.29
N ARG A 106 -5.85 -20.56 -6.49
CA ARG A 106 -5.45 -21.68 -7.36
C ARG A 106 -4.01 -21.57 -7.83
N HIS A 107 -3.56 -20.33 -8.04
CA HIS A 107 -2.22 -20.00 -8.51
C HIS A 107 -1.65 -18.82 -7.72
N THR A 108 -0.33 -18.74 -7.67
CA THR A 108 0.39 -17.53 -7.28
C THR A 108 0.61 -16.67 -8.53
N VAL A 109 0.56 -15.35 -8.40
CA VAL A 109 0.95 -14.47 -9.49
C VAL A 109 2.40 -14.74 -9.86
N TYR A 110 2.66 -15.09 -11.11
CA TYR A 110 3.99 -15.43 -11.59
C TYR A 110 4.42 -14.48 -12.70
N PHE A 111 5.37 -13.60 -12.38
CA PHE A 111 5.99 -12.71 -13.36
C PHE A 111 7.29 -13.28 -13.90
N GLU A 112 7.48 -13.22 -15.22
CA GLU A 112 8.79 -13.36 -15.86
C GLU A 112 9.27 -11.98 -16.31
N ASN A 113 10.37 -11.52 -15.71
CA ASN A 113 11.01 -10.25 -16.00
C ASN A 113 12.33 -10.51 -16.75
N LYS A 114 12.38 -10.20 -18.03
CA LYS A 114 13.56 -10.39 -18.86
C LYS A 114 14.21 -9.06 -19.19
N TYR A 115 15.45 -8.89 -18.77
CA TYR A 115 16.27 -7.72 -19.00
C TYR A 115 17.23 -7.97 -20.17
N GLY A 116 17.36 -6.98 -21.06
CA GLY A 116 18.37 -6.97 -22.12
C GLY A 116 19.75 -6.55 -21.63
N ALA A 117 20.69 -6.36 -22.54
CA ALA A 117 22.00 -5.78 -22.22
C ALA A 117 21.89 -4.36 -21.62
N ASN A 118 20.86 -3.60 -22.03
CA ASN A 118 20.45 -2.37 -21.37
C ASN A 118 19.35 -2.73 -20.37
N GLN A 119 19.65 -2.59 -19.05
CA GLN A 119 18.73 -2.93 -17.95
C GLN A 119 17.47 -2.06 -17.92
N ASN A 120 17.44 -0.92 -18.62
CA ASN A 120 16.22 -0.11 -18.78
C ASN A 120 15.21 -0.76 -19.74
N ASN A 121 15.63 -1.71 -20.56
CA ASN A 121 14.77 -2.45 -21.48
C ASN A 121 14.35 -3.78 -20.85
N ARG A 122 13.22 -3.74 -20.11
CA ARG A 122 12.60 -4.92 -19.52
C ARG A 122 11.39 -5.35 -20.35
N THR A 123 11.30 -6.63 -20.65
CA THR A 123 10.04 -7.26 -21.06
C THR A 123 9.47 -8.02 -19.88
N GLN A 124 8.15 -7.88 -19.65
CA GLN A 124 7.44 -8.55 -18.57
C GLN A 124 6.34 -9.44 -19.15
N ARG A 125 6.24 -10.66 -18.62
CA ARG A 125 5.16 -11.61 -18.90
C ARG A 125 4.52 -12.04 -17.59
N VAL A 126 3.24 -12.38 -17.65
CA VAL A 126 2.49 -12.98 -16.54
C VAL A 126 2.22 -14.42 -16.92
N LEU A 127 2.92 -15.35 -16.27
CA LEU A 127 2.82 -16.77 -16.56
C LEU A 127 1.66 -17.43 -15.83
N ALA A 128 1.27 -16.87 -14.66
CA ALA A 128 0.09 -17.28 -13.89
C ALA A 128 -0.50 -16.08 -13.16
N LYS A 129 -1.80 -16.12 -12.89
CA LYS A 129 -2.54 -15.13 -12.10
C LYS A 129 -3.14 -15.80 -10.88
N ALA A 130 -3.09 -15.13 -9.74
CA ALA A 130 -3.87 -15.51 -8.58
C ALA A 130 -5.36 -15.16 -8.77
N ASP A 131 -6.20 -15.77 -7.95
CA ASP A 131 -7.61 -15.38 -7.89
C ASP A 131 -7.72 -13.96 -7.30
N PRO A 132 -8.64 -13.10 -7.82
CA PRO A 132 -8.80 -11.73 -7.35
C PRO A 132 -9.32 -11.68 -5.91
N PHE A 133 -9.07 -10.57 -5.23
CA PHE A 133 -9.69 -10.30 -3.93
C PHE A 133 -11.16 -9.90 -4.12
N THR A 134 -12.02 -10.35 -3.22
CA THR A 134 -13.44 -10.00 -3.21
C THR A 134 -13.82 -9.36 -1.89
N ALA A 135 -14.88 -8.57 -1.87
CA ALA A 135 -15.38 -7.97 -0.63
C ALA A 135 -15.67 -9.03 0.45
N GLU A 136 -16.21 -10.21 0.05
CA GLU A 136 -16.47 -11.35 0.94
C GLU A 136 -15.17 -11.92 1.52
N SER A 137 -14.12 -12.08 0.70
CA SER A 137 -12.83 -12.61 1.16
C SER A 137 -12.13 -11.69 2.17
N LEU A 138 -12.53 -10.43 2.25
CA LEU A 138 -11.99 -9.41 3.14
C LEU A 138 -12.93 -9.10 4.32
N GLU A 139 -14.02 -9.87 4.50
CA GLU A 139 -14.84 -9.78 5.71
C GLU A 139 -13.99 -10.12 6.95
N GLY A 140 -14.15 -9.34 8.01
CA GLY A 140 -13.39 -9.55 9.26
C GLY A 140 -11.96 -9.02 9.28
N VAL A 141 -11.43 -8.48 8.17
CA VAL A 141 -10.16 -7.75 8.18
C VAL A 141 -10.40 -6.36 8.78
N GLU A 142 -9.74 -6.05 9.90
CA GLU A 142 -9.92 -4.79 10.63
C GLU A 142 -8.63 -3.97 10.62
N ALA A 143 -8.73 -2.71 10.15
CA ALA A 143 -7.65 -1.73 10.15
C ALA A 143 -8.21 -0.31 10.11
N GLY A 144 -7.38 0.68 10.47
CA GLY A 144 -7.69 2.09 10.25
C GLY A 144 -7.35 2.55 8.85
N VAL A 145 -6.31 1.94 8.24
CA VAL A 145 -5.85 2.20 6.88
C VAL A 145 -5.76 0.89 6.11
N PHE A 146 -6.46 0.81 4.99
CA PHE A 146 -6.37 -0.30 4.02
C PHE A 146 -5.59 0.18 2.81
N HIS A 147 -4.44 -0.42 2.55
CA HIS A 147 -3.64 -0.16 1.37
C HIS A 147 -3.85 -1.27 0.34
N LEU A 148 -4.35 -0.92 -0.84
CA LEU A 148 -4.52 -1.83 -1.96
C LEU A 148 -3.27 -1.77 -2.86
N GLY A 149 -2.42 -2.78 -2.71
CA GLY A 149 -1.23 -2.97 -3.52
C GLY A 149 -1.56 -3.74 -4.80
N SER A 150 -2.23 -3.09 -5.76
CA SER A 150 -2.64 -3.71 -7.00
C SER A 150 -1.45 -3.98 -7.92
N LEU A 151 -1.44 -5.15 -8.57
CA LEU A 151 -0.44 -5.55 -9.55
C LEU A 151 -1.04 -5.68 -10.96
N LEU A 152 -2.31 -6.10 -11.04
CA LEU A 152 -3.07 -6.34 -12.27
C LEU A 152 -4.45 -5.70 -12.17
N ALA A 153 -5.04 -5.36 -13.32
CA ALA A 153 -6.27 -4.58 -13.40
C ALA A 153 -7.50 -5.27 -12.78
N ASP A 154 -7.44 -6.57 -12.61
CA ASP A 154 -8.52 -7.39 -12.05
C ASP A 154 -8.25 -7.88 -10.63
N ASP A 155 -7.23 -7.35 -9.93
CA ASP A 155 -6.96 -7.74 -8.53
C ASP A 155 -8.07 -7.30 -7.58
N PHE A 156 -8.65 -6.10 -7.79
CA PHE A 156 -9.68 -5.52 -6.94
C PHE A 156 -10.75 -4.83 -7.79
N ASP A 157 -12.01 -5.14 -7.54
CA ASP A 157 -13.14 -4.46 -8.14
C ASP A 157 -13.64 -3.27 -7.28
N LEU A 158 -14.64 -2.55 -7.79
CA LEU A 158 -15.26 -1.43 -7.07
C LEU A 158 -15.94 -1.84 -5.75
N ASP A 159 -16.43 -3.06 -5.66
CA ASP A 159 -17.13 -3.54 -4.46
C ASP A 159 -16.13 -3.76 -3.32
N VAL A 160 -14.89 -4.18 -3.61
CA VAL A 160 -13.80 -4.23 -2.65
C VAL A 160 -13.49 -2.83 -2.11
N ILE A 161 -13.28 -1.84 -3.00
CA ILE A 161 -12.98 -0.46 -2.59
C ILE A 161 -14.11 0.09 -1.72
N ARG A 162 -15.37 -0.11 -2.13
CA ARG A 162 -16.56 0.34 -1.40
C ARG A 162 -16.68 -0.31 -0.02
N ALA A 163 -16.45 -1.62 0.07
CA ALA A 163 -16.50 -2.37 1.33
C ALA A 163 -15.41 -1.93 2.32
N LEU A 164 -14.21 -1.63 1.84
CA LEU A 164 -13.11 -1.14 2.67
C LEU A 164 -13.33 0.32 3.09
N LYS A 165 -13.81 1.18 2.17
CA LYS A 165 -14.12 2.58 2.46
C LYS A 165 -15.15 2.75 3.57
N ALA A 166 -16.10 1.83 3.68
CA ALA A 166 -17.08 1.83 4.77
C ALA A 166 -16.47 1.54 6.16
N ARG A 167 -15.22 1.07 6.22
CA ARG A 167 -14.54 0.59 7.44
C ARG A 167 -13.32 1.41 7.83
N GLY A 168 -12.72 2.17 6.90
CA GLY A 168 -11.53 2.96 7.19
C GLY A 168 -11.04 3.79 6.01
N VAL A 169 -9.84 4.32 6.15
CA VAL A 169 -9.10 5.03 5.11
C VAL A 169 -8.67 4.03 4.04
N VAL A 170 -8.92 4.36 2.77
CA VAL A 170 -8.50 3.55 1.63
C VAL A 170 -7.35 4.23 0.91
N SER A 171 -6.22 3.55 0.84
CA SER A 171 -5.04 3.93 0.06
C SER A 171 -4.86 2.98 -1.12
N VAL A 172 -4.51 3.51 -2.28
CA VAL A 172 -4.35 2.72 -3.51
C VAL A 172 -3.04 3.08 -4.20
N ASP A 173 -2.26 2.07 -4.59
CA ASP A 173 -1.27 2.18 -5.65
C ASP A 173 -1.97 1.89 -6.99
N SER A 174 -1.95 2.86 -7.90
CA SER A 174 -2.69 2.76 -9.18
C SER A 174 -2.11 1.76 -10.16
N GLN A 175 -0.89 1.31 -9.95
CA GLN A 175 -0.09 0.52 -10.90
C GLN A 175 -0.86 -0.64 -11.54
N GLY A 176 -1.52 -1.45 -10.71
CA GLY A 176 -2.24 -2.65 -11.18
C GLY A 176 -3.41 -2.30 -12.07
N TYR A 177 -4.22 -1.33 -11.69
CA TYR A 177 -5.41 -0.92 -12.46
C TYR A 177 -5.10 -0.47 -13.90
N LEU A 178 -3.83 -0.14 -14.17
CA LEU A 178 -3.35 0.28 -15.48
C LEU A 178 -2.63 -0.84 -16.26
N ARG A 179 -2.72 -2.09 -15.78
CA ARG A 179 -2.04 -3.27 -16.35
C ARG A 179 -3.00 -4.39 -16.65
N GLU A 180 -3.43 -4.51 -17.90
CA GLU A 180 -4.25 -5.62 -18.35
C GLU A 180 -3.37 -6.76 -18.90
N VAL A 181 -3.71 -8.00 -18.53
CA VAL A 181 -3.04 -9.20 -19.04
C VAL A 181 -3.89 -9.82 -20.16
N ARG A 182 -3.32 -9.91 -21.37
CA ARG A 182 -3.91 -10.62 -22.51
C ARG A 182 -2.98 -11.74 -22.94
N GLY A 183 -3.41 -12.98 -22.71
CA GLY A 183 -2.48 -14.12 -22.74
C GLY A 183 -1.45 -13.96 -21.62
N GLU A 184 -0.17 -13.95 -21.98
CA GLU A 184 0.93 -13.73 -21.01
C GLU A 184 1.49 -12.30 -21.04
N LYS A 185 0.99 -11.44 -21.94
CA LYS A 185 1.53 -10.10 -22.16
C LYS A 185 0.77 -9.08 -21.32
N VAL A 186 1.54 -8.15 -20.74
CA VAL A 186 1.01 -6.98 -20.02
C VAL A 186 0.82 -5.83 -20.99
N PHE A 187 -0.36 -5.24 -20.99
CA PHE A 187 -0.70 -4.06 -21.78
C PHE A 187 -1.05 -2.91 -20.84
N ALA A 188 -0.54 -1.74 -21.16
CA ALA A 188 -0.98 -0.51 -20.54
C ALA A 188 -2.45 -0.22 -20.95
N VAL A 189 -3.29 0.02 -19.99
CA VAL A 189 -4.71 0.36 -20.19
C VAL A 189 -5.08 1.52 -19.27
N ASP A 190 -6.14 2.25 -19.62
CA ASP A 190 -6.77 3.19 -18.68
C ASP A 190 -7.65 2.40 -17.69
N TRP A 191 -7.90 2.97 -16.52
CA TRP A 191 -8.80 2.41 -15.53
C TRP A 191 -10.27 2.80 -15.86
N PRO A 192 -11.09 1.86 -16.34
CA PRO A 192 -12.43 2.19 -16.83
C PRO A 192 -13.32 2.85 -15.76
N ASP A 193 -13.27 2.34 -14.53
CA ASP A 193 -14.11 2.78 -13.42
C ASP A 193 -13.46 3.87 -12.55
N LYS A 194 -12.35 4.48 -13.00
CA LYS A 194 -11.58 5.45 -12.20
C LYS A 194 -12.43 6.58 -11.60
N ARG A 195 -13.42 7.09 -12.34
CA ARG A 195 -14.26 8.22 -11.88
C ARG A 195 -15.16 7.86 -10.71
N GLU A 196 -15.52 6.60 -10.56
CA GLU A 196 -16.28 6.10 -9.41
C GLU A 196 -15.33 5.69 -8.28
N ALA A 197 -14.28 4.95 -8.60
CA ALA A 197 -13.29 4.48 -7.64
C ALA A 197 -12.61 5.63 -6.88
N LEU A 198 -12.15 6.67 -7.60
CA LEU A 198 -11.40 7.79 -7.02
C LEU A 198 -12.18 8.58 -5.96
N LYS A 199 -13.52 8.58 -6.02
CA LYS A 199 -14.36 9.18 -4.97
C LYS A 199 -14.34 8.43 -3.64
N MET A 200 -13.86 7.20 -3.65
CA MET A 200 -13.78 6.33 -2.48
C MET A 200 -12.35 6.14 -1.97
N ILE A 201 -11.38 6.73 -2.65
CA ILE A 201 -9.95 6.63 -2.32
C ILE A 201 -9.53 7.87 -1.55
N ASP A 202 -8.94 7.66 -0.36
CA ASP A 202 -8.42 8.74 0.46
C ASP A 202 -7.00 9.12 0.06
N VAL A 203 -6.15 8.12 -0.19
CA VAL A 203 -4.76 8.34 -0.58
C VAL A 203 -4.48 7.59 -1.88
N LEU A 204 -4.14 8.30 -2.93
CA LEU A 204 -3.76 7.72 -4.22
C LEU A 204 -2.28 7.96 -4.47
N LYS A 205 -1.53 6.88 -4.71
CA LYS A 205 -0.16 6.97 -5.21
C LYS A 205 -0.13 6.64 -6.70
N VAL A 206 0.51 7.50 -7.45
CA VAL A 206 0.81 7.35 -8.90
C VAL A 206 2.27 7.70 -9.17
N ASN A 207 2.88 7.14 -10.21
CA ASN A 207 4.13 7.64 -10.75
C ASN A 207 3.88 8.55 -11.98
N GLU A 208 4.94 9.11 -12.56
CA GLU A 208 4.89 10.01 -13.72
C GLU A 208 4.18 9.39 -14.94
N TYR A 209 4.31 8.08 -15.16
CA TYR A 209 3.65 7.40 -16.29
C TYR A 209 2.18 7.08 -15.97
N GLU A 210 1.91 6.67 -14.75
CA GLU A 210 0.56 6.34 -14.28
C GLU A 210 -0.32 7.59 -14.24
N MET A 211 0.22 8.72 -13.80
CA MET A 211 -0.52 10.00 -13.79
C MET A 211 -0.91 10.43 -15.22
N GLU A 212 0.01 10.29 -16.20
CA GLU A 212 -0.27 10.64 -17.60
C GLU A 212 -1.35 9.73 -18.18
N VAL A 213 -1.31 8.42 -17.92
CA VAL A 213 -2.35 7.48 -18.38
C VAL A 213 -3.70 7.82 -17.76
N LEU A 214 -3.76 8.11 -16.46
CA LEU A 214 -5.01 8.40 -15.76
C LEU A 214 -5.63 9.72 -16.17
N THR A 215 -4.81 10.78 -16.30
CA THR A 215 -5.28 12.16 -16.41
C THR A 215 -5.05 12.79 -17.78
N GLY A 216 -4.07 12.29 -18.54
CA GLY A 216 -3.57 12.94 -19.75
C GLY A 216 -2.64 14.13 -19.47
N GLN A 217 -2.40 14.48 -18.20
CA GLN A 217 -1.52 15.56 -17.79
C GLN A 217 -0.06 15.06 -17.74
N LYS A 218 0.88 15.93 -18.08
CA LYS A 218 2.31 15.64 -18.04
C LYS A 218 3.01 16.29 -16.84
N GLU A 219 2.41 17.33 -16.29
CA GLU A 219 2.93 18.02 -15.12
C GLU A 219 2.29 17.45 -13.85
N ALA A 220 3.11 17.14 -12.85
CA ALA A 220 2.66 16.47 -11.63
C ALA A 220 1.62 17.26 -10.84
N HIS A 221 1.78 18.58 -10.76
CA HIS A 221 0.82 19.47 -10.08
C HIS A 221 -0.54 19.46 -10.78
N ASP A 222 -0.57 19.54 -12.11
CA ASP A 222 -1.81 19.52 -12.89
C ASP A 222 -2.52 18.17 -12.76
N ALA A 223 -1.75 17.07 -12.81
CA ALA A 223 -2.28 15.73 -12.61
C ALA A 223 -2.87 15.55 -11.20
N ALA A 224 -2.15 16.00 -10.16
CA ALA A 224 -2.61 15.90 -8.78
C ALA A 224 -3.89 16.71 -8.55
N LEU A 225 -3.99 17.94 -9.07
CA LEU A 225 -5.22 18.74 -9.01
C LEU A 225 -6.40 18.00 -9.67
N GLN A 226 -6.19 17.47 -10.86
CA GLN A 226 -7.23 16.75 -11.58
C GLN A 226 -7.71 15.49 -10.85
N LEU A 227 -6.80 14.74 -10.22
CA LEU A 227 -7.13 13.57 -9.41
C LEU A 227 -7.89 13.97 -8.14
N ALA A 228 -7.52 15.08 -7.50
CA ALA A 228 -8.24 15.64 -6.36
C ALA A 228 -9.65 16.12 -6.76
N GLU A 229 -9.79 16.83 -7.90
CA GLU A 229 -11.10 17.19 -8.46
C GLU A 229 -11.99 15.97 -8.75
N TRP A 230 -11.40 14.80 -9.00
CA TRP A 230 -12.13 13.55 -9.21
C TRP A 230 -12.50 12.86 -7.91
N GLY A 231 -12.06 13.38 -6.77
CA GLY A 231 -12.54 12.98 -5.46
C GLY A 231 -11.50 12.39 -4.52
N VAL A 232 -10.22 12.31 -4.92
CA VAL A 232 -9.14 11.83 -4.05
C VAL A 232 -8.79 12.90 -3.02
N ASN A 233 -8.69 12.53 -1.75
CA ASN A 233 -8.38 13.47 -0.68
C ASN A 233 -6.89 13.84 -0.64
N GLU A 234 -6.01 12.87 -0.90
CA GLU A 234 -4.55 13.02 -0.82
C GLU A 234 -3.89 12.31 -2.01
N VAL A 235 -3.15 13.04 -2.83
CA VAL A 235 -2.52 12.52 -4.05
C VAL A 235 -1.01 12.58 -3.91
N CYS A 236 -0.34 11.43 -4.05
CA CYS A 236 1.11 11.30 -4.07
C CYS A 236 1.56 10.99 -5.50
N VAL A 237 2.26 11.90 -6.15
CA VAL A 237 2.88 11.70 -7.47
C VAL A 237 4.37 11.50 -7.30
N THR A 238 4.89 10.30 -7.55
CA THR A 238 6.33 9.99 -7.47
C THR A 238 6.99 10.23 -8.83
N LEU A 239 8.17 10.88 -8.84
CA LEU A 239 8.88 11.38 -10.01
C LEU A 239 10.33 10.86 -10.09
N GLY A 240 10.57 9.66 -9.55
CA GLY A 240 11.89 9.05 -9.54
C GLY A 240 12.94 9.90 -8.83
N ASP A 241 14.01 10.25 -9.52
CA ASP A 241 15.12 11.06 -9.02
C ASP A 241 14.77 12.57 -8.83
N TYR A 242 13.60 13.00 -9.32
CA TYR A 242 13.07 14.34 -9.05
C TYR A 242 12.30 14.43 -7.71
N GLY A 243 12.04 13.29 -7.04
CA GLY A 243 11.32 13.27 -5.78
C GLY A 243 9.85 12.96 -5.93
N SER A 244 8.98 13.73 -5.28
CA SER A 244 7.53 13.57 -5.38
C SER A 244 6.78 14.86 -5.09
N VAL A 245 5.54 14.93 -5.57
CA VAL A 245 4.57 15.97 -5.24
C VAL A 245 3.44 15.33 -4.44
N VAL A 246 3.09 15.92 -3.30
CA VAL A 246 1.91 15.53 -2.53
C VAL A 246 0.92 16.69 -2.56
N LEU A 247 -0.34 16.39 -2.83
CA LEU A 247 -1.45 17.34 -2.74
C LEU A 247 -2.43 16.88 -1.66
N GLU A 248 -2.70 17.74 -0.69
CA GLU A 248 -3.76 17.58 0.32
C GLU A 248 -4.46 18.91 0.57
N ASN A 249 -5.79 18.95 0.57
CA ASN A 249 -6.60 20.14 0.87
C ASN A 249 -6.16 21.39 0.05
N ASP A 250 -5.98 21.22 -1.26
CA ASP A 250 -5.52 22.27 -2.20
C ASP A 250 -4.10 22.83 -1.89
N HIS A 251 -3.36 22.16 -1.03
CA HIS A 251 -1.98 22.52 -0.69
C HIS A 251 -0.98 21.52 -1.25
N PHE A 252 0.02 22.05 -1.99
CA PHE A 252 1.11 21.26 -2.55
C PHE A 252 2.30 21.18 -1.59
N TYR A 253 2.90 20.00 -1.53
CA TYR A 253 4.15 19.71 -0.86
C TYR A 253 5.12 19.11 -1.88
N ASP A 254 6.12 19.90 -2.27
CA ASP A 254 7.18 19.42 -3.16
C ASP A 254 8.27 18.76 -2.33
N ILE A 255 8.44 17.45 -2.52
CA ILE A 255 9.35 16.61 -1.77
C ILE A 255 10.57 16.31 -2.66
N PHE A 256 11.74 16.74 -2.26
CA PHE A 256 12.97 16.42 -3.01
C PHE A 256 13.42 14.97 -2.80
N ALA A 257 14.07 14.39 -3.82
CA ALA A 257 14.74 13.10 -3.68
C ALA A 257 16.06 13.25 -2.90
N TYR A 258 16.35 12.28 -2.05
CA TYR A 258 17.66 12.19 -1.38
C TYR A 258 18.64 11.47 -2.30
N PRO A 259 19.88 11.95 -2.46
CA PRO A 259 20.87 11.31 -3.32
C PRO A 259 21.30 9.97 -2.74
N PRO A 260 21.15 8.85 -3.49
CA PRO A 260 21.64 7.55 -3.03
C PRO A 260 23.18 7.49 -3.10
N LYS A 261 23.80 6.71 -2.22
CA LYS A 261 25.25 6.41 -2.29
C LYS A 261 25.59 5.60 -3.54
N GLN A 262 24.67 4.73 -3.96
CA GLN A 262 24.74 3.93 -5.17
C GLN A 262 23.33 3.52 -5.61
N VAL A 263 23.15 3.32 -6.91
CA VAL A 263 21.91 2.77 -7.47
C VAL A 263 22.11 1.28 -7.74
N VAL A 264 21.41 0.42 -7.00
CA VAL A 264 21.52 -1.05 -7.11
C VAL A 264 20.27 -1.66 -7.72
N ASP A 265 19.10 -1.38 -7.14
CA ASP A 265 17.84 -2.00 -7.56
C ASP A 265 16.64 -1.10 -7.22
N ALA A 266 15.93 -0.65 -8.25
CA ALA A 266 14.73 0.19 -8.10
C ALA A 266 13.44 -0.60 -7.85
N THR A 267 13.47 -1.94 -7.90
CA THR A 267 12.29 -2.78 -7.68
C THR A 267 11.77 -2.56 -6.26
N GLY A 268 10.48 -2.28 -6.11
CA GLY A 268 9.85 -2.04 -4.80
C GLY A 268 10.12 -0.67 -4.17
N CYS A 269 10.78 0.28 -4.86
CA CYS A 269 10.91 1.65 -4.36
C CYS A 269 9.56 2.35 -4.21
N GLY A 270 8.62 2.13 -5.14
CA GLY A 270 7.25 2.64 -5.05
C GLY A 270 6.49 2.08 -3.85
N ASP A 271 6.59 0.77 -3.63
CA ASP A 271 5.96 0.10 -2.47
C ASP A 271 6.57 0.59 -1.16
N THR A 272 7.89 0.81 -1.14
CA THR A 272 8.62 1.37 0.00
C THR A 272 8.19 2.81 0.28
N TYR A 273 7.98 3.62 -0.77
CA TYR A 273 7.43 4.97 -0.64
C TYR A 273 6.04 4.93 -0.02
N SER A 274 5.12 4.13 -0.56
CA SER A 274 3.77 3.96 -0.03
C SER A 274 3.80 3.52 1.45
N THR A 275 4.69 2.58 1.80
CA THR A 275 4.86 2.12 3.18
C THR A 275 5.26 3.27 4.10
N GLY A 276 6.32 3.99 3.77
CA GLY A 276 6.85 5.09 4.60
C GLY A 276 5.84 6.22 4.75
N TYR A 277 5.17 6.57 3.65
CA TYR A 277 4.15 7.60 3.65
C TYR A 277 2.99 7.25 4.58
N LEU A 278 2.38 6.07 4.43
CA LEU A 278 1.26 5.62 5.25
C LEU A 278 1.68 5.36 6.70
N TYR A 279 2.90 4.88 6.94
CA TYR A 279 3.46 4.72 8.28
C TYR A 279 3.49 6.03 9.05
N MET A 280 3.96 7.09 8.45
CA MET A 280 4.02 8.42 9.06
C MET A 280 2.63 9.05 9.19
N ARG A 281 1.80 8.99 8.13
CA ARG A 281 0.44 9.54 8.16
C ARG A 281 -0.44 8.88 9.21
N SER A 282 -0.35 7.56 9.39
CA SER A 282 -1.08 6.83 10.43
C SER A 282 -0.70 7.23 11.85
N ARG A 283 0.46 7.90 12.02
CA ARG A 283 0.96 8.43 13.30
C ARG A 283 0.72 9.93 13.48
N GLY A 284 0.03 10.55 12.53
CA GLY A 284 -0.36 11.96 12.60
C GLY A 284 0.68 12.93 12.07
N ALA A 285 1.71 12.46 11.37
CA ALA A 285 2.64 13.32 10.65
C ALA A 285 1.90 14.09 9.53
N ASP A 286 2.32 15.29 9.22
CA ASP A 286 1.80 16.04 8.09
C ASP A 286 2.29 15.48 6.73
N PRO A 287 1.69 15.87 5.59
CA PRO A 287 2.09 15.34 4.28
C PRO A 287 3.54 15.62 3.91
N SER A 288 4.12 16.74 4.35
CA SER A 288 5.53 17.06 4.11
C SER A 288 6.46 16.11 4.86
N GLU A 289 6.21 15.93 6.15
CA GLU A 289 6.99 15.02 6.99
C GLU A 289 6.90 13.58 6.47
N ALA A 290 5.69 13.13 6.12
CA ALA A 290 5.44 11.80 5.57
C ALA A 290 6.11 11.60 4.20
N GLY A 291 6.02 12.61 3.33
CA GLY A 291 6.66 12.59 2.02
C GLY A 291 8.18 12.52 2.08
N HIS A 292 8.80 13.32 2.94
CA HIS A 292 10.26 13.29 3.14
C HIS A 292 10.72 11.95 3.71
N PHE A 293 9.98 11.39 4.66
CA PHE A 293 10.28 10.07 5.22
C PHE A 293 10.18 8.97 4.14
N ALA A 294 9.12 9.00 3.34
CA ALA A 294 8.91 8.05 2.25
C ALA A 294 10.01 8.15 1.17
N ALA A 295 10.41 9.37 0.79
CA ALA A 295 11.50 9.61 -0.16
C ALA A 295 12.84 9.09 0.37
N ALA A 296 13.16 9.34 1.65
CA ALA A 296 14.36 8.83 2.29
C ALA A 296 14.38 7.29 2.36
N MET A 297 13.25 6.66 2.68
CA MET A 297 13.11 5.20 2.64
C MET A 297 13.37 4.64 1.25
N SER A 298 12.79 5.25 0.22
CA SER A 298 12.97 4.83 -1.17
C SER A 298 14.44 4.94 -1.60
N THR A 299 15.13 5.99 -1.18
CA THR A 299 16.57 6.16 -1.41
C THR A 299 17.39 5.05 -0.76
N LEU A 300 17.12 4.74 0.51
CA LEU A 300 17.82 3.66 1.22
C LEU A 300 17.51 2.29 0.63
N LYS A 301 16.29 2.06 0.11
CA LYS A 301 15.93 0.85 -0.62
C LYS A 301 16.68 0.73 -1.94
N LEU A 302 16.81 1.81 -2.69
CA LEU A 302 17.50 1.85 -3.98
C LEU A 302 18.98 1.43 -3.89
N GLU A 303 19.62 1.60 -2.72
CA GLU A 303 21.01 1.23 -2.44
C GLU A 303 21.25 -0.28 -2.30
N HIS A 304 20.19 -1.11 -2.26
CA HIS A 304 20.29 -2.54 -2.00
C HIS A 304 19.32 -3.34 -2.90
N SER A 305 19.71 -4.58 -3.22
CA SER A 305 18.79 -5.55 -3.84
C SER A 305 17.82 -6.12 -2.81
N GLY A 306 16.62 -6.50 -3.23
CA GLY A 306 15.57 -7.04 -2.38
C GLY A 306 14.77 -5.97 -1.64
N PRO A 307 13.94 -6.34 -0.63
CA PRO A 307 13.10 -5.42 0.12
C PRO A 307 13.89 -4.42 0.97
N PHE A 308 13.22 -3.35 1.42
CA PHE A 308 13.77 -2.41 2.38
C PHE A 308 14.18 -3.14 3.68
N ALA A 309 15.41 -2.87 4.15
CA ALA A 309 16.02 -3.54 5.29
C ALA A 309 16.83 -2.57 6.19
N ARG A 310 16.33 -1.34 6.34
CA ARG A 310 16.92 -0.31 7.21
C ARG A 310 15.97 0.02 8.36
N THR A 311 16.52 0.61 9.42
CA THR A 311 15.74 1.02 10.60
C THR A 311 15.13 2.41 10.42
N GLU A 312 14.13 2.71 11.24
CA GLU A 312 13.50 4.04 11.30
C GLU A 312 14.54 5.14 11.63
N GLU A 313 15.50 4.85 12.52
CA GLU A 313 16.57 5.78 12.88
C GLU A 313 17.50 6.08 11.70
N GLU A 314 17.81 5.08 10.86
CA GLU A 314 18.59 5.28 9.63
C GLU A 314 17.86 6.20 8.65
N VAL A 315 16.54 6.06 8.52
CA VAL A 315 15.71 6.94 7.68
C VAL A 315 15.77 8.37 8.20
N PHE A 316 15.50 8.60 9.49
CA PHE A 316 15.60 9.94 10.08
C PHE A 316 16.99 10.53 10.02
N SER A 317 18.04 9.71 10.03
CA SER A 317 19.42 10.18 9.88
C SER A 317 19.73 10.70 8.48
N LEU A 318 19.01 10.22 7.46
CA LEU A 318 19.15 10.73 6.08
C LEU A 318 18.41 12.05 5.87
N ILE A 319 17.32 12.27 6.59
CA ILE A 319 16.48 13.49 6.47
C ILE A 319 17.13 14.71 7.14
N LYS A 320 17.95 14.51 8.17
CA LYS A 320 18.67 15.57 8.90
C LYS A 320 19.80 16.21 8.07
#